data_c9f6c3b52695b6bd71065da1ae2fdd2a
#
_entry.id   c9f6c3b52695b6bd71065da1ae2fdd2a
#
_cell.length_a   1.000
_cell.length_b   1.000
_cell.length_c   1.000
_cell.angle_alpha   90.00
_cell.angle_beta   90.00
_cell.angle_gamma   90.00
#
_symmetry.space_group_name_H-M   'P 1'
#
loop_
_entity.id
_entity.type
_entity.pdbx_description
1 polymer ?
#
loop_
_entity_poly.entity_id
_entity_poly.type
_entity_poly.pdbx_seq_one_letter_code
_entity_poly.pdbx_strand_id
1 'polypeptide(L)'
;ETTIWKCIRQKYTLLTAFLAHASLDSTVNRTSRQNNLWRSFVKGSKSALYEDLKRQILTMELVPDEALDEVVISERYGLSRTPVREVFRRLAGEGFIDIRENRGARVIPMNYATLRNFFLVAPMIYAAIGRLAVQNFKPHQLIDLKETQKRFREGTVSKDALVMVIENNRFHAIMGEMASNQYLEPSLGRLLIDHARIGNTFFRPQNRDME
;
A
#
# COMPACT_ATOMS: atom_id res chain seq x y z
N GLU A 1 14.89 -19.80 13.49
CA GLU A 1 13.53 -19.53 14.04
C GLU A 1 13.44 -18.21 14.82
N THR A 2 14.44 -17.89 15.64
CA THR A 2 14.39 -16.71 16.54
C THR A 2 14.38 -15.35 15.84
N THR A 3 14.97 -15.21 14.66
CA THR A 3 15.13 -13.90 14.00
C THR A 3 13.84 -13.42 13.33
N ILE A 4 13.13 -14.31 12.64
CA ILE A 4 11.86 -13.97 11.96
C ILE A 4 10.79 -13.63 13.01
N TRP A 5 10.70 -14.43 14.09
CA TRP A 5 9.78 -14.16 15.20
C TRP A 5 10.07 -12.82 15.91
N LYS A 6 11.35 -12.47 16.11
CA LYS A 6 11.71 -11.16 16.64
C LYS A 6 11.29 -10.02 15.72
N CYS A 7 11.47 -10.17 14.40
CA CYS A 7 11.04 -9.20 13.41
C CYS A 7 9.53 -9.01 13.37
N ILE A 8 8.79 -10.12 13.39
CA ILE A 8 7.33 -10.12 13.43
C ILE A 8 6.84 -9.47 14.73
N ARG A 9 7.34 -9.92 15.88
CA ARG A 9 6.94 -9.44 17.20
C ARG A 9 7.20 -7.95 17.37
N GLN A 10 8.35 -7.45 16.94
CA GLN A 10 8.70 -6.03 17.03
C GLN A 10 7.74 -5.15 16.20
N LYS A 11 7.33 -5.59 15.02
CA LYS A 11 6.33 -4.86 14.21
C LYS A 11 4.91 -4.95 14.77
N TYR A 12 4.50 -6.10 15.30
CA TYR A 12 3.19 -6.22 15.96
C TYR A 12 3.10 -5.45 17.26
N THR A 13 4.19 -5.34 18.04
CA THR A 13 4.22 -4.50 19.24
C THR A 13 4.10 -3.01 18.89
N LEU A 14 4.70 -2.56 17.80
CA LEU A 14 4.52 -1.20 17.29
C LEU A 14 3.10 -0.98 16.76
N LEU A 15 2.51 -1.96 16.08
CA LEU A 15 1.13 -1.87 15.58
C LEU A 15 0.10 -1.87 16.72
N THR A 16 0.28 -2.67 17.77
CA THR A 16 -0.61 -2.71 18.93
C THR A 16 -0.46 -1.50 19.85
N ALA A 17 0.74 -0.99 20.07
CA ALA A 17 0.97 0.27 20.77
C ALA A 17 0.34 1.45 20.01
N PHE A 18 0.36 1.38 18.70
CA PHE A 18 -0.24 2.35 17.81
C PHE A 18 -1.79 2.33 17.85
N LEU A 19 -2.42 1.14 17.87
CA LEU A 19 -3.88 1.00 18.00
C LEU A 19 -4.42 1.52 19.32
N ALA A 20 -3.60 1.50 20.38
CA ALA A 20 -3.98 2.02 21.70
C ALA A 20 -4.00 3.56 21.78
N HIS A 21 -3.40 4.26 20.80
CA HIS A 21 -3.30 5.73 20.80
C HIS A 21 -4.10 6.42 19.67
N ALA A 22 -4.76 5.66 18.78
CA ALA A 22 -5.57 6.22 17.70
C ALA A 22 -6.95 6.69 18.21
N SER A 23 -7.00 7.88 18.77
CA SER A 23 -8.23 8.66 18.84
C SER A 23 -8.55 9.19 17.45
N LEU A 24 -9.70 8.78 16.90
CA LEU A 24 -10.17 9.12 15.57
C LEU A 24 -10.61 10.59 15.52
N ASP A 25 -9.81 11.44 14.95
CA ASP A 25 -10.25 12.77 14.56
C ASP A 25 -10.20 12.91 13.02
N SER A 26 -11.37 13.26 12.47
CA SER A 26 -11.66 13.24 11.04
C SER A 26 -11.51 14.63 10.46
N THR A 27 -10.34 14.96 9.90
CA THR A 27 -10.24 16.07 8.92
C THR A 27 -9.00 15.87 8.03
N VAL A 28 -9.25 15.41 6.80
CA VAL A 28 -8.23 15.35 5.74
C VAL A 28 -8.20 16.69 5.03
N ASN A 29 -7.17 17.49 5.26
CA ASN A 29 -6.94 18.74 4.53
C ASN A 29 -5.90 18.55 3.41
N ARG A 30 -6.23 19.07 2.22
CA ARG A 30 -5.45 18.97 0.98
C ARG A 30 -4.29 19.95 1.00
N THR A 31 -3.05 19.48 0.83
CA THR A 31 -1.97 20.32 0.31
C THR A 31 -1.31 19.67 -0.90
N SER A 32 -1.75 20.14 -2.06
CA SER A 32 -1.20 19.82 -3.38
C SER A 32 -0.07 20.78 -3.72
N ARG A 33 1.18 20.52 -3.31
CA ARG A 33 2.35 21.24 -3.84
C ARG A 33 3.69 20.60 -3.46
N GLN A 34 3.98 19.39 -3.96
CA GLN A 34 5.38 18.93 -4.04
C GLN A 34 5.43 17.57 -4.76
N ASN A 35 5.42 17.52 -6.09
CA ASN A 35 5.86 16.32 -6.82
C ASN A 35 5.89 16.57 -8.35
N ASN A 36 6.60 17.63 -8.79
CA ASN A 36 6.78 17.87 -10.21
C ASN A 36 8.06 17.24 -10.82
N LEU A 37 8.93 16.63 -10.03
CA LEU A 37 10.22 16.12 -10.49
C LEU A 37 10.17 14.68 -11.05
N TRP A 38 9.15 13.89 -10.73
CA TRP A 38 8.99 12.51 -11.24
C TRP A 38 8.19 12.43 -12.55
N ARG A 39 7.59 13.56 -12.97
CA ARG A 39 6.69 13.64 -14.15
C ARG A 39 7.37 13.46 -15.50
N SER A 40 8.70 13.49 -15.60
CA SER A 40 9.41 13.51 -16.88
C SER A 40 9.89 12.16 -17.42
N PHE A 41 9.77 11.05 -16.66
CA PHE A 41 10.39 9.77 -17.05
C PHE A 41 9.42 8.64 -17.45
N VAL A 42 8.10 8.83 -17.40
CA VAL A 42 7.12 7.76 -17.63
C VAL A 42 6.22 8.06 -18.81
N LYS A 43 6.80 8.33 -20.00
CA LYS A 43 6.03 8.39 -21.25
C LYS A 43 6.04 7.04 -21.95
N GLY A 44 4.84 6.48 -22.21
CA GLY A 44 4.62 5.56 -23.31
C GLY A 44 4.58 4.06 -22.99
N SER A 45 4.67 3.59 -21.73
CA SER A 45 4.52 2.15 -21.49
C SER A 45 3.36 1.80 -20.55
N LYS A 46 2.64 0.74 -20.90
CA LYS A 46 1.55 0.17 -20.07
C LYS A 46 2.04 -0.23 -18.66
N SER A 47 3.26 -0.77 -18.57
CA SER A 47 3.85 -1.16 -17.29
C SER A 47 4.12 0.05 -16.41
N ALA A 48 4.64 1.13 -16.97
CA ALA A 48 4.94 2.34 -16.24
C ALA A 48 3.66 3.03 -15.73
N LEU A 49 2.59 3.06 -16.54
CA LEU A 49 1.28 3.55 -16.11
C LEU A 49 0.75 2.73 -14.93
N TYR A 50 0.83 1.40 -15.01
CA TYR A 50 0.37 0.51 -13.94
C TYR A 50 1.12 0.77 -12.63
N GLU A 51 2.45 0.78 -12.65
CA GLU A 51 3.25 0.98 -11.44
C GLU A 51 3.05 2.38 -10.83
N ASP A 52 2.90 3.41 -11.66
CA ASP A 52 2.69 4.77 -11.16
C ASP A 52 1.29 4.95 -10.55
N LEU A 53 0.22 4.44 -11.16
CA LEU A 53 -1.12 4.47 -10.58
C LEU A 53 -1.18 3.68 -9.27
N LYS A 54 -0.57 2.48 -9.25
CA LYS A 54 -0.46 1.66 -8.04
C LYS A 54 0.24 2.42 -6.91
N ARG A 55 1.39 3.04 -7.20
CA ARG A 55 2.12 3.87 -6.26
C ARG A 55 1.26 5.04 -5.74
N GLN A 56 0.63 5.80 -6.64
CA GLN A 56 -0.20 6.95 -6.29
C GLN A 56 -1.37 6.56 -5.37
N ILE A 57 -1.98 5.38 -5.57
CA ILE A 57 -3.05 4.88 -4.70
C ILE A 57 -2.49 4.48 -3.33
N LEU A 58 -1.37 3.74 -3.28
CA LEU A 58 -0.76 3.30 -2.04
C LEU A 58 -0.25 4.47 -1.18
N THR A 59 0.23 5.52 -1.84
CA THR A 59 0.75 6.73 -1.18
C THR A 59 -0.32 7.79 -0.92
N MET A 60 -1.58 7.51 -1.24
CA MET A 60 -2.70 8.43 -1.07
C MET A 60 -2.54 9.75 -1.87
N GLU A 61 -1.74 9.74 -2.95
CA GLU A 61 -1.73 10.82 -3.93
C GLU A 61 -3.02 10.81 -4.75
N LEU A 62 -3.50 9.60 -5.10
CA LEU A 62 -4.88 9.36 -5.54
C LEU A 62 -5.68 8.94 -4.30
N VAL A 63 -6.62 9.78 -3.90
CA VAL A 63 -7.40 9.56 -2.67
C VAL A 63 -8.53 8.54 -2.87
N PRO A 64 -9.06 7.95 -1.77
CA PRO A 64 -10.23 7.08 -1.84
C PRO A 64 -11.41 7.75 -2.56
N ASP A 65 -12.14 6.98 -3.36
CA ASP A 65 -13.26 7.42 -4.19
C ASP A 65 -12.90 8.43 -5.31
N GLU A 66 -11.62 8.74 -5.52
CA GLU A 66 -11.19 9.61 -6.61
C GLU A 66 -11.53 8.97 -7.97
N ALA A 67 -12.15 9.76 -8.85
CA ALA A 67 -12.49 9.32 -10.20
C ALA A 67 -11.24 9.30 -11.09
N LEU A 68 -11.08 8.24 -11.84
CA LEU A 68 -9.99 8.04 -12.82
C LEU A 68 -10.58 8.19 -14.23
N ASP A 69 -10.27 9.30 -14.89
CA ASP A 69 -10.71 9.57 -16.25
C ASP A 69 -9.74 8.97 -17.27
N GLU A 70 -10.25 8.06 -18.13
CA GLU A 70 -9.46 7.39 -19.16
C GLU A 70 -8.86 8.37 -20.17
N VAL A 71 -9.55 9.47 -20.49
CA VAL A 71 -9.09 10.48 -21.46
C VAL A 71 -7.92 11.23 -20.88
N VAL A 72 -8.11 11.78 -19.68
CA VAL A 72 -7.07 12.54 -18.97
C VAL A 72 -5.81 11.70 -18.75
N ILE A 73 -5.99 10.43 -18.38
CA ILE A 73 -4.86 9.51 -18.16
C ILE A 73 -4.19 9.15 -19.50
N SER A 74 -4.96 8.90 -20.55
CA SER A 74 -4.41 8.67 -21.90
C SER A 74 -3.53 9.81 -22.37
N GLU A 75 -4.00 11.04 -22.24
CA GLU A 75 -3.26 12.24 -22.62
C GLU A 75 -2.00 12.43 -21.75
N ARG A 76 -2.15 12.27 -20.44
CA ARG A 76 -1.05 12.43 -19.48
C ARG A 76 0.13 11.48 -19.74
N TYR A 77 -0.16 10.22 -20.08
CA TYR A 77 0.85 9.18 -20.30
C TYR A 77 1.22 8.99 -21.78
N GLY A 78 0.58 9.69 -22.71
CA GLY A 78 0.82 9.54 -24.13
C GLY A 78 0.43 8.15 -24.66
N LEU A 79 -0.60 7.54 -24.09
CA LEU A 79 -1.13 6.23 -24.45
C LEU A 79 -2.51 6.37 -25.09
N SER A 80 -2.89 5.42 -25.97
CA SER A 80 -4.28 5.32 -26.40
C SER A 80 -5.18 4.76 -25.27
N ARG A 81 -6.50 4.86 -25.43
CA ARG A 81 -7.45 4.40 -24.41
C ARG A 81 -7.40 2.88 -24.16
N THR A 82 -7.05 2.08 -25.19
CA THR A 82 -6.99 0.62 -25.04
C THR A 82 -6.01 0.15 -23.98
N PRO A 83 -4.71 0.49 -24.02
CA PRO A 83 -3.77 0.12 -22.95
C PRO A 83 -4.15 0.71 -21.58
N VAL A 84 -4.79 1.89 -21.52
CA VAL A 84 -5.28 2.47 -20.26
C VAL A 84 -6.38 1.58 -19.65
N ARG A 85 -7.36 1.14 -20.47
CA ARG A 85 -8.40 0.22 -20.03
C ARG A 85 -7.87 -1.14 -19.57
N GLU A 86 -6.83 -1.65 -20.22
CA GLU A 86 -6.17 -2.88 -19.80
C GLU A 86 -5.53 -2.72 -18.42
N VAL A 87 -4.84 -1.60 -18.17
CA VAL A 87 -4.28 -1.27 -16.87
C VAL A 87 -5.37 -1.12 -15.82
N PHE A 88 -6.47 -0.46 -16.15
CA PHE A 88 -7.61 -0.33 -15.23
C PHE A 88 -8.22 -1.69 -14.88
N ARG A 89 -8.42 -2.57 -15.86
CA ARG A 89 -8.93 -3.94 -15.58
C ARG A 89 -7.98 -4.71 -14.66
N ARG A 90 -6.67 -4.58 -14.87
CA ARG A 90 -5.67 -5.21 -14.01
C ARG A 90 -5.73 -4.66 -12.59
N LEU A 91 -5.72 -3.33 -12.43
CA LEU A 91 -5.83 -2.68 -11.12
C LEU A 91 -7.15 -3.02 -10.42
N ALA A 92 -8.26 -3.16 -11.16
CA ALA A 92 -9.55 -3.58 -10.61
C ALA A 92 -9.51 -5.04 -10.15
N GLY A 93 -8.92 -5.95 -10.94
CA GLY A 93 -8.72 -7.35 -10.55
C GLY A 93 -7.87 -7.50 -9.29
N GLU A 94 -6.87 -6.66 -9.11
CA GLU A 94 -6.04 -6.62 -7.91
C GLU A 94 -6.70 -5.86 -6.73
N GLY A 95 -7.78 -5.09 -7.01
CA GLY A 95 -8.57 -4.39 -6.00
C GLY A 95 -8.08 -3.01 -5.61
N PHE A 96 -7.33 -2.35 -6.47
CA PHE A 96 -6.92 -0.95 -6.28
C PHE A 96 -8.02 0.03 -6.67
N ILE A 97 -8.80 -0.31 -7.69
CA ILE A 97 -9.88 0.52 -8.23
C ILE A 97 -11.16 -0.30 -8.40
N ASP A 98 -12.27 0.40 -8.54
CA ASP A 98 -13.58 -0.14 -8.89
C ASP A 98 -13.99 0.41 -10.26
N ILE A 99 -14.38 -0.49 -11.19
CA ILE A 99 -14.88 -0.11 -12.51
C ILE A 99 -16.39 -0.32 -12.49
N ARG A 100 -17.14 0.77 -12.62
CA ARG A 100 -18.60 0.72 -12.66
C ARG A 100 -19.09 0.98 -14.08
N GLU A 101 -20.02 0.17 -14.50
CA GLU A 101 -20.68 0.33 -15.80
C GLU A 101 -21.29 1.74 -15.90
N ASN A 102 -20.99 2.45 -16.99
CA ASN A 102 -21.42 3.82 -17.26
C ASN A 102 -20.97 4.92 -16.25
N ARG A 103 -20.09 4.58 -15.28
CA ARG A 103 -19.60 5.52 -14.25
C ARG A 103 -18.09 5.65 -14.20
N GLY A 104 -17.38 4.97 -15.12
CA GLY A 104 -15.91 4.99 -15.17
C GLY A 104 -15.23 4.22 -14.05
N ALA A 105 -13.96 4.52 -13.83
CA ALA A 105 -13.15 3.90 -12.79
C ALA A 105 -12.98 4.86 -11.59
N ARG A 106 -12.88 4.28 -10.38
CA ARG A 106 -12.61 5.02 -9.14
C ARG A 106 -11.63 4.26 -8.28
N VAL A 107 -10.82 4.98 -7.52
CA VAL A 107 -10.02 4.40 -6.43
C VAL A 107 -10.96 3.76 -5.41
N ILE A 108 -10.64 2.55 -4.93
CA ILE A 108 -11.47 1.89 -3.92
C ILE A 108 -11.68 2.78 -2.70
N PRO A 109 -12.88 2.78 -2.09
CA PRO A 109 -13.16 3.58 -0.91
C PRO A 109 -12.35 3.11 0.30
N MET A 110 -12.13 4.00 1.27
CA MET A 110 -11.60 3.69 2.59
C MET A 110 -12.49 4.37 3.63
N ASN A 111 -13.60 3.74 3.93
CA ASN A 111 -14.58 4.21 4.90
C ASN A 111 -14.48 3.45 6.24
N TYR A 112 -15.29 3.85 7.22
CA TYR A 112 -15.32 3.21 8.54
C TYR A 112 -15.55 1.69 8.48
N ALA A 113 -16.44 1.22 7.59
CA ALA A 113 -16.71 -0.21 7.44
C ALA A 113 -15.49 -0.96 6.90
N THR A 114 -14.77 -0.37 5.94
CA THR A 114 -13.51 -0.92 5.41
C THR A 114 -12.46 -1.02 6.51
N LEU A 115 -12.26 0.04 7.29
CA LEU A 115 -11.29 0.07 8.39
C LEU A 115 -11.64 -0.96 9.48
N ARG A 116 -12.91 -1.00 9.90
CA ARG A 116 -13.37 -1.99 10.88
C ARG A 116 -13.10 -3.42 10.41
N ASN A 117 -13.43 -3.75 9.17
CA ASN A 117 -13.21 -5.08 8.61
C ASN A 117 -11.72 -5.40 8.48
N PHE A 118 -10.90 -4.42 8.06
CA PHE A 118 -9.45 -4.57 8.02
C PHE A 118 -8.89 -4.96 9.39
N PHE A 119 -9.17 -4.20 10.44
CA PHE A 119 -8.65 -4.48 11.79
C PHE A 119 -9.17 -5.78 12.40
N LEU A 120 -10.35 -6.24 11.98
CA LEU A 120 -10.88 -7.54 12.40
C LEU A 120 -10.13 -8.70 11.74
N VAL A 121 -9.84 -8.62 10.45
CA VAL A 121 -9.35 -9.75 9.63
C VAL A 121 -7.81 -9.77 9.49
N ALA A 122 -7.18 -8.60 9.41
CA ALA A 122 -5.74 -8.50 9.17
C ALA A 122 -4.87 -9.28 10.19
N PRO A 123 -5.14 -9.25 11.52
CA PRO A 123 -4.37 -10.03 12.49
C PRO A 123 -4.42 -11.55 12.23
N MET A 124 -5.56 -12.05 11.77
CA MET A 124 -5.75 -13.47 11.47
C MET A 124 -4.92 -13.91 10.27
N ILE A 125 -4.98 -13.13 9.19
CA ILE A 125 -4.23 -13.42 7.95
C ILE A 125 -2.73 -13.24 8.17
N TYR A 126 -2.29 -12.18 8.83
CA TYR A 126 -0.87 -11.97 9.14
C TYR A 126 -0.30 -13.08 10.03
N ALA A 127 -1.06 -13.56 11.01
CA ALA A 127 -0.62 -14.66 11.86
C ALA A 127 -0.48 -15.98 11.08
N ALA A 128 -1.40 -16.26 10.15
CA ALA A 128 -1.31 -17.43 9.28
C ALA A 128 -0.12 -17.34 8.32
N ILE A 129 0.04 -16.19 7.65
CA ILE A 129 1.18 -15.91 6.77
C ILE A 129 2.50 -16.04 7.52
N GLY A 130 2.61 -15.44 8.71
CA GLY A 130 3.84 -15.51 9.52
C GLY A 130 4.24 -16.93 9.88
N ARG A 131 3.27 -17.76 10.26
CA ARG A 131 3.54 -19.18 10.55
C ARG A 131 4.04 -19.96 9.34
N LEU A 132 3.39 -19.80 8.19
CA LEU A 132 3.79 -20.47 6.97
C LEU A 132 5.12 -19.93 6.41
N ALA A 133 5.35 -18.65 6.50
CA ALA A 133 6.60 -18.02 6.07
C ALA A 133 7.82 -18.60 6.82
N VAL A 134 7.70 -18.84 8.14
CA VAL A 134 8.77 -19.46 8.92
C VAL A 134 9.05 -20.92 8.49
N GLN A 135 8.03 -21.62 8.00
CA GLN A 135 8.16 -23.02 7.56
C GLN A 135 8.72 -23.15 6.14
N ASN A 136 8.39 -22.21 5.26
CA ASN A 136 8.58 -22.35 3.81
C ASN A 136 9.61 -21.39 3.20
N PHE A 137 10.21 -20.47 3.98
CA PHE A 137 11.11 -19.45 3.43
C PHE A 137 12.33 -20.04 2.72
N LYS A 138 12.78 -19.30 1.70
CA LYS A 138 14.05 -19.56 1.01
C LYS A 138 15.12 -18.58 1.52
N PRO A 139 16.43 -18.97 1.55
CA PRO A 139 17.49 -18.13 2.11
C PRO A 139 17.56 -16.70 1.53
N HIS A 140 17.35 -16.54 0.22
CA HIS A 140 17.38 -15.24 -0.44
C HIS A 140 16.24 -14.32 0.04
N GLN A 141 15.04 -14.87 0.28
CA GLN A 141 13.90 -14.10 0.79
C GLN A 141 14.17 -13.51 2.18
N LEU A 142 14.96 -14.21 3.01
CA LEU A 142 15.37 -13.68 4.31
C LEU A 142 16.32 -12.49 4.17
N ILE A 143 17.18 -12.48 3.15
CA ILE A 143 18.05 -11.34 2.82
C ILE A 143 17.19 -10.15 2.43
N ASP A 144 16.23 -10.34 1.51
CA ASP A 144 15.32 -9.31 1.06
C ASP A 144 14.48 -8.74 2.22
N LEU A 145 13.99 -9.61 3.11
CA LEU A 145 13.24 -9.22 4.29
C LEU A 145 14.05 -8.34 5.25
N LYS A 146 15.33 -8.66 5.46
CA LYS A 146 16.25 -7.86 6.29
C LYS A 146 16.53 -6.50 5.65
N GLU A 147 16.67 -6.44 4.33
CA GLU A 147 16.91 -5.20 3.60
C GLU A 147 15.70 -4.26 3.71
N THR A 148 14.46 -4.75 3.57
CA THR A 148 13.28 -3.91 3.79
C THR A 148 13.23 -3.34 5.20
N GLN A 149 13.62 -4.12 6.20
CA GLN A 149 13.67 -3.63 7.59
C GLN A 149 14.74 -2.57 7.82
N LYS A 150 15.90 -2.73 7.18
CA LYS A 150 16.97 -1.73 7.22
C LYS A 150 16.47 -0.41 6.64
N ARG A 151 15.89 -0.43 5.43
CA ARG A 151 15.34 0.76 4.77
C ARG A 151 14.19 1.39 5.55
N PHE A 152 13.32 0.57 6.14
CA PHE A 152 12.27 1.09 7.01
C PHE A 152 12.84 1.87 8.21
N ARG A 153 13.90 1.36 8.85
CA ARG A 153 14.59 2.08 9.96
C ARG A 153 15.23 3.37 9.49
N GLU A 154 15.87 3.36 8.32
CA GLU A 154 16.45 4.57 7.71
C GLU A 154 15.35 5.61 7.46
N GLY A 155 14.20 5.20 6.90
CA GLY A 155 13.02 6.05 6.74
C GLY A 155 12.48 6.60 8.06
N THR A 156 12.53 5.82 9.14
CA THR A 156 12.12 6.27 10.48
C THR A 156 13.06 7.36 11.01
N VAL A 157 14.38 7.20 10.83
CA VAL A 157 15.38 8.18 11.24
C VAL A 157 15.26 9.48 10.44
N SER A 158 15.09 9.37 9.13
CA SER A 158 14.91 10.52 8.23
C SER A 158 13.50 11.14 8.27
N LYS A 159 12.56 10.52 8.98
CA LYS A 159 11.11 10.87 9.01
C LYS A 159 10.47 10.87 7.63
N ASP A 160 10.95 10.00 6.74
CA ASP A 160 10.40 9.81 5.39
C ASP A 160 9.21 8.83 5.42
N ALA A 161 8.01 9.39 5.50
CA ALA A 161 6.77 8.61 5.55
C ALA A 161 6.57 7.73 4.30
N LEU A 162 7.03 8.19 3.12
CA LEU A 162 6.89 7.45 1.87
C LEU A 162 7.76 6.18 1.90
N VAL A 163 9.03 6.30 2.29
CA VAL A 163 9.93 5.16 2.46
C VAL A 163 9.37 4.18 3.49
N MET A 164 8.85 4.68 4.62
CA MET A 164 8.26 3.83 5.65
C MET A 164 7.06 3.03 5.13
N VAL A 165 6.14 3.66 4.40
CA VAL A 165 4.96 2.98 3.81
C VAL A 165 5.39 1.93 2.80
N ILE A 166 6.28 2.27 1.87
CA ILE A 166 6.73 1.37 0.80
C ILE A 166 7.45 0.15 1.39
N GLU A 167 8.42 0.36 2.27
CA GLU A 167 9.22 -0.73 2.82
C GLU A 167 8.41 -1.60 3.80
N ASN A 168 7.45 -1.02 4.52
CA ASN A 168 6.53 -1.80 5.33
C ASN A 168 5.63 -2.71 4.46
N ASN A 169 5.09 -2.16 3.37
CA ASN A 169 4.27 -2.93 2.43
C ASN A 169 5.09 -4.07 1.79
N ARG A 170 6.30 -3.77 1.34
CA ARG A 170 7.24 -4.75 0.77
C ARG A 170 7.59 -5.86 1.74
N PHE A 171 7.82 -5.54 3.02
CA PHE A 171 8.08 -6.53 4.06
C PHE A 171 6.94 -7.58 4.14
N HIS A 172 5.70 -7.12 4.18
CA HIS A 172 4.55 -8.02 4.24
C HIS A 172 4.32 -8.80 2.95
N ALA A 173 4.61 -8.21 1.79
CA ALA A 173 4.55 -8.89 0.50
C ALA A 173 5.56 -10.05 0.44
N ILE A 174 6.82 -9.83 0.84
CA ILE A 174 7.84 -10.88 0.92
C ILE A 174 7.40 -12.00 1.89
N MET A 175 6.80 -11.65 3.03
CA MET A 175 6.25 -12.66 3.93
C MET A 175 5.15 -13.50 3.27
N GLY A 176 4.31 -12.91 2.42
CA GLY A 176 3.32 -13.62 1.61
C GLY A 176 3.96 -14.61 0.64
N GLU A 177 4.98 -14.17 -0.08
CA GLU A 177 5.77 -15.04 -0.97
C GLU A 177 6.44 -16.18 -0.21
N MET A 178 7.02 -15.90 0.98
CA MET A 178 7.62 -16.94 1.85
C MET A 178 6.57 -17.94 2.32
N ALA A 179 5.35 -17.52 2.60
CA ALA A 179 4.26 -18.40 3.03
C ALA A 179 3.85 -19.37 1.92
N SER A 180 4.02 -19.01 0.65
CA SER A 180 3.78 -19.84 -0.53
C SER A 180 2.40 -20.54 -0.49
N ASN A 181 1.34 -19.77 -0.25
CA ASN A 181 -0.02 -20.30 -0.10
C ASN A 181 -1.00 -19.58 -1.03
N GLN A 182 -1.48 -20.30 -2.05
CA GLN A 182 -2.36 -19.77 -3.10
C GLN A 182 -3.71 -19.20 -2.59
N TYR A 183 -4.17 -19.61 -1.42
CA TYR A 183 -5.44 -19.12 -0.84
C TYR A 183 -5.23 -17.87 0.01
N LEU A 184 -4.07 -17.73 0.65
CA LEU A 184 -3.75 -16.58 1.48
C LEU A 184 -3.16 -15.42 0.68
N GLU A 185 -2.47 -15.70 -0.42
CA GLU A 185 -1.80 -14.70 -1.24
C GLU A 185 -2.76 -13.62 -1.77
N PRO A 186 -3.92 -13.95 -2.40
CA PRO A 186 -4.88 -12.94 -2.84
C PRO A 186 -5.48 -12.13 -1.69
N SER A 187 -5.76 -12.80 -0.56
CA SER A 187 -6.29 -12.15 0.64
C SER A 187 -5.29 -11.18 1.25
N LEU A 188 -4.02 -11.57 1.31
CA LEU A 188 -2.93 -10.69 1.75
C LEU A 188 -2.76 -9.51 0.80
N GLY A 189 -2.72 -9.75 -0.53
CA GLY A 189 -2.60 -8.68 -1.53
C GLY A 189 -3.67 -7.60 -1.35
N ARG A 190 -4.92 -8.02 -1.11
CA ARG A 190 -6.01 -7.10 -0.82
C ARG A 190 -5.81 -6.30 0.46
N LEU A 191 -5.39 -6.97 1.54
CA LEU A 191 -5.09 -6.30 2.81
C LEU A 191 -3.94 -5.31 2.70
N LEU A 192 -2.92 -5.60 1.90
CA LEU A 192 -1.76 -4.74 1.75
C LEU A 192 -2.08 -3.39 1.12
N ILE A 193 -3.13 -3.29 0.31
CA ILE A 193 -3.60 -2.02 -0.24
C ILE A 193 -4.08 -1.11 0.89
N ASP A 194 -4.98 -1.61 1.73
CA ASP A 194 -5.50 -0.83 2.85
C ASP A 194 -4.42 -0.61 3.92
N HIS A 195 -3.54 -1.58 4.17
CA HIS A 195 -2.42 -1.44 5.10
C HIS A 195 -1.49 -0.27 4.71
N ALA A 196 -1.10 -0.17 3.44
CA ALA A 196 -0.25 0.92 2.96
C ALA A 196 -0.93 2.28 3.10
N ARG A 197 -2.22 2.36 2.74
CA ARG A 197 -3.03 3.59 2.81
C ARG A 197 -3.24 4.06 4.25
N ILE A 198 -3.54 3.13 5.15
CA ILE A 198 -3.63 3.38 6.59
C ILE A 198 -2.26 3.86 7.11
N GLY A 199 -1.17 3.13 6.78
CA GLY A 199 0.18 3.50 7.17
C GLY A 199 0.58 4.90 6.72
N ASN A 200 0.23 5.27 5.47
CA ASN A 200 0.50 6.61 4.95
C ASN A 200 -0.23 7.71 5.74
N THR A 201 -1.46 7.47 6.19
CA THR A 201 -2.19 8.42 7.02
C THR A 201 -1.50 8.66 8.37
N PHE A 202 -0.89 7.62 8.93
CA PHE A 202 -0.27 7.68 10.25
C PHE A 202 1.19 8.10 10.25
N PHE A 203 1.97 7.78 9.22
CA PHE A 203 3.38 8.14 9.15
C PHE A 203 3.60 9.59 8.67
N ARG A 204 2.59 10.24 8.10
CA ARG A 204 2.71 11.67 7.77
C ARG A 204 2.79 12.49 9.05
N PRO A 205 3.71 13.47 9.13
CA PRO A 205 3.72 14.42 10.23
C PRO A 205 2.34 15.10 10.27
N GLN A 206 1.64 14.96 11.37
CA GLN A 206 0.47 15.82 11.62
C GLN A 206 1.02 17.23 11.76
N ASN A 207 0.63 18.15 10.89
CA ASN A 207 0.86 19.57 11.10
C ASN A 207 0.11 19.93 12.39
N ARG A 208 0.85 20.03 13.49
CA ARG A 208 0.36 20.55 14.78
C ARG A 208 0.27 22.08 14.81
N ASP A 209 0.22 22.71 13.64
CA ASP A 209 0.09 24.17 13.52
C ASP A 209 -1.38 24.53 13.21
N MET A 210 -2.26 24.21 14.15
CA MET A 210 -3.56 24.86 14.29
C MET A 210 -3.80 25.12 15.78
N GLU A 211 -3.13 26.17 16.27
CA GLU A 211 -3.63 26.98 17.38
C GLU A 211 -4.58 28.05 16.85
#